data_4c2c10361c91c60f020310638396231d
#
_entry.id   4c2c10361c91c60f020310638396231d
#
_cell.length_a   1.000
_cell.length_b   1.000
_cell.length_c   1.000
_cell.angle_alpha   90.00
_cell.angle_beta   90.00
_cell.angle_gamma   90.00
#
_symmetry.space_group_name_H-M   'P 1'
#
loop_
_entity.id
_entity.type
_entity.pdbx_description
1 polymer ?
#
loop_
_entity_poly.entity_id
_entity_poly.type
_entity_poly.pdbx_seq_one_letter_code
_entity_poly.pdbx_strand_id
1 'polypeptide(L)'
;MENSKYTLGLVSVSFRHHSPKEILEAAKATGLSCIEWGSDVHAPCHDTERLKEIAALQKEYGIVCSSYGTYFRLGETPIEELETYIQAAKILGTDLLRLWCGVKSGKDMTKEERNALWDICRMAAKIAEANGVTLCLECHKGTFTESPDDAVWLMETVNSPHFRMYWQPFQWQNVDENIINAKKIAPYAEHIHVFNWRGKEKLPLGEAVEEWQSYLKQFAKPRTLLLEFMPDNEISTLPREADALKTIIGD
;
A
#
# COMPACT_ATOMS: atom_id res chain seq x y z
N MET A 1 -2.94 -1.44 -29.35
CA MET A 1 -2.37 -1.63 -28.00
C MET A 1 -3.57 -1.64 -27.05
N GLU A 2 -3.96 -2.80 -26.55
CA GLU A 2 -4.94 -2.86 -25.46
C GLU A 2 -4.35 -2.06 -24.29
N ASN A 3 -5.10 -1.09 -23.77
CA ASN A 3 -4.69 -0.37 -22.56
C ASN A 3 -4.46 -1.39 -21.46
N SER A 4 -3.24 -1.40 -20.89
CA SER A 4 -2.92 -2.22 -19.73
C SER A 4 -4.00 -2.03 -18.67
N LYS A 5 -4.52 -3.14 -18.14
CA LYS A 5 -5.56 -3.13 -17.10
C LYS A 5 -5.04 -2.61 -15.76
N TYR A 6 -3.72 -2.46 -15.63
CA TYR A 6 -3.03 -2.15 -14.38
C TYR A 6 -2.34 -0.79 -14.46
N THR A 7 -2.34 -0.07 -13.35
CA THR A 7 -1.47 1.09 -13.13
C THR A 7 -0.23 0.61 -12.38
N LEU A 8 0.96 0.92 -12.91
CA LEU A 8 2.24 0.48 -12.34
C LEU A 8 2.92 1.62 -11.62
N GLY A 9 3.38 1.35 -10.43
CA GLY A 9 4.03 2.34 -9.58
C GLY A 9 5.07 1.77 -8.63
N LEU A 10 5.49 2.61 -7.71
CA LEU A 10 6.56 2.38 -6.77
C LEU A 10 6.14 2.86 -5.37
N VAL A 11 6.57 2.15 -4.34
CA VAL A 11 6.53 2.63 -2.95
C VAL A 11 7.86 3.29 -2.61
N SER A 12 7.85 4.55 -2.23
CA SER A 12 9.07 5.34 -2.00
C SER A 12 9.95 4.82 -0.88
N VAL A 13 9.36 4.09 0.10
CA VAL A 13 10.11 3.47 1.21
C VAL A 13 11.13 2.43 0.74
N SER A 14 11.03 1.95 -0.51
CA SER A 14 12.04 1.09 -1.13
C SER A 14 13.41 1.78 -1.22
N PHE A 15 13.45 3.11 -1.26
CA PHE A 15 14.65 3.91 -1.51
C PHE A 15 14.80 5.07 -0.51
N ARG A 16 14.78 4.76 0.79
CA ARG A 16 14.85 5.77 1.87
C ARG A 16 16.11 6.65 1.85
N HIS A 17 17.16 6.20 1.16
CA HIS A 17 18.43 6.94 1.07
C HIS A 17 18.50 7.89 -0.14
N HIS A 18 17.49 7.87 -1.00
CA HIS A 18 17.41 8.72 -2.18
C HIS A 18 16.45 9.88 -1.97
N SER A 19 16.70 10.99 -2.67
CA SER A 19 15.80 12.14 -2.69
C SER A 19 14.53 11.85 -3.50
N PRO A 20 13.41 12.54 -3.24
CA PRO A 20 12.21 12.41 -4.07
C PRO A 20 12.46 12.65 -5.56
N LYS A 21 13.38 13.56 -5.91
CA LYS A 21 13.75 13.83 -7.30
C LYS A 21 14.37 12.60 -7.96
N GLU A 22 15.38 11.99 -7.33
CA GLU A 22 16.06 10.77 -7.85
C GLU A 22 15.06 9.61 -8.02
N ILE A 23 14.13 9.45 -7.07
CA ILE A 23 13.10 8.41 -7.12
C ILE A 23 12.14 8.66 -8.30
N LEU A 24 11.70 9.90 -8.51
CA LEU A 24 10.80 10.26 -9.62
C LEU A 24 11.50 10.13 -10.98
N GLU A 25 12.78 10.48 -11.07
CA GLU A 25 13.61 10.28 -12.28
C GLU A 25 13.66 8.79 -12.65
N ALA A 26 13.97 7.94 -11.67
CA ALA A 26 14.05 6.49 -11.87
C ALA A 26 12.69 5.87 -12.21
N ALA A 27 11.61 6.27 -11.53
CA ALA A 27 10.25 5.81 -11.83
C ALA A 27 9.85 6.17 -13.27
N LYS A 28 10.09 7.41 -13.69
CA LYS A 28 9.83 7.87 -15.07
C LYS A 28 10.64 7.08 -16.09
N ALA A 29 11.94 6.89 -15.84
CA ALA A 29 12.84 6.18 -16.75
C ALA A 29 12.43 4.72 -16.95
N THR A 30 11.77 4.10 -15.96
CA THR A 30 11.30 2.70 -16.01
C THR A 30 9.85 2.56 -16.48
N GLY A 31 9.18 3.68 -16.80
CA GLY A 31 7.79 3.68 -17.28
C GLY A 31 6.76 3.47 -16.18
N LEU A 32 7.14 3.59 -14.91
CA LEU A 32 6.19 3.63 -13.80
C LEU A 32 5.46 4.98 -13.80
N SER A 33 4.15 4.97 -13.57
CA SER A 33 3.30 6.15 -13.73
C SER A 33 2.79 6.75 -12.42
N CYS A 34 2.97 6.04 -11.30
CA CYS A 34 2.53 6.51 -10.00
C CYS A 34 3.49 6.12 -8.87
N ILE A 35 3.29 6.77 -7.71
CA ILE A 35 4.09 6.54 -6.52
C ILE A 35 3.22 6.57 -5.26
N GLU A 36 3.54 5.71 -4.29
CA GLU A 36 3.14 5.84 -2.90
C GLU A 36 4.25 6.53 -2.12
N TRP A 37 3.96 7.67 -1.52
CA TRP A 37 4.93 8.36 -0.66
C TRP A 37 4.84 7.89 0.79
N GLY A 38 5.98 7.49 1.35
CA GLY A 38 6.09 7.17 2.77
C GLY A 38 6.18 8.42 3.64
N SER A 39 5.44 8.44 4.74
CA SER A 39 5.43 9.55 5.70
C SER A 39 6.62 9.55 6.65
N ASP A 40 7.45 8.53 6.63
CA ASP A 40 8.59 8.36 7.54
C ASP A 40 9.80 9.23 7.16
N VAL A 41 10.18 9.21 5.87
CA VAL A 41 11.39 9.88 5.38
C VAL A 41 11.08 10.94 4.34
N HIS A 42 10.33 10.57 3.28
CA HIS A 42 10.20 11.43 2.11
C HIS A 42 9.16 12.53 2.30
N ALA A 43 7.99 12.19 2.84
CA ALA A 43 6.82 13.05 2.92
C ALA A 43 6.24 13.14 4.36
N PRO A 44 6.96 13.68 5.34
CA PRO A 44 6.45 13.83 6.71
C PRO A 44 5.17 14.68 6.76
N CYS A 45 4.12 14.18 7.44
CA CYS A 45 2.79 14.81 7.43
C CYS A 45 2.74 16.23 7.98
N HIS A 46 3.70 16.61 8.83
CA HIS A 46 3.78 17.94 9.43
C HIS A 46 4.62 18.94 8.61
N ASP A 47 5.34 18.49 7.58
CA ASP A 47 6.19 19.34 6.75
C ASP A 47 5.48 19.77 5.47
N THR A 48 4.59 20.75 5.60
CA THR A 48 3.75 21.26 4.49
C THR A 48 4.60 21.76 3.32
N GLU A 49 5.74 22.39 3.56
CA GLU A 49 6.59 22.90 2.47
C GLU A 49 7.24 21.75 1.70
N ARG A 50 7.72 20.73 2.40
CA ARG A 50 8.23 19.51 1.77
C ARG A 50 7.18 18.78 0.95
N LEU A 51 5.95 18.69 1.46
CA LEU A 51 4.83 18.09 0.72
C LEU A 51 4.52 18.86 -0.57
N LYS A 52 4.54 20.19 -0.54
CA LYS A 52 4.36 21.04 -1.76
C LYS A 52 5.50 20.89 -2.75
N GLU A 53 6.74 20.82 -2.28
CA GLU A 53 7.91 20.55 -3.14
C GLU A 53 7.76 19.21 -3.86
N ILE A 54 7.37 18.14 -3.15
CA ILE A 54 7.12 16.82 -3.73
C ILE A 54 6.00 16.88 -4.77
N ALA A 55 4.89 17.55 -4.45
CA ALA A 55 3.77 17.70 -5.39
C ALA A 55 4.18 18.45 -6.67
N ALA A 56 5.05 19.44 -6.55
CA ALA A 56 5.61 20.15 -7.70
C ALA A 56 6.51 19.25 -8.57
N LEU A 57 7.39 18.48 -7.93
CA LEU A 57 8.24 17.48 -8.61
C LEU A 57 7.40 16.41 -9.31
N GLN A 58 6.38 15.86 -8.67
CA GLN A 58 5.45 14.91 -9.30
C GLN A 58 4.89 15.46 -10.62
N LYS A 59 4.46 16.71 -10.61
CA LYS A 59 3.93 17.37 -11.80
C LYS A 59 5.00 17.54 -12.89
N GLU A 60 6.22 17.89 -12.51
CA GLU A 60 7.37 18.03 -13.43
C GLU A 60 7.70 16.69 -14.12
N TYR A 61 7.72 15.62 -13.36
CA TYR A 61 8.04 14.29 -13.87
C TYR A 61 6.84 13.56 -14.52
N GLY A 62 5.62 14.06 -14.33
CA GLY A 62 4.40 13.44 -14.84
C GLY A 62 4.06 12.13 -14.10
N ILE A 63 4.48 12.00 -12.82
CA ILE A 63 4.17 10.88 -11.95
C ILE A 63 3.07 11.30 -10.99
N VAL A 64 2.01 10.49 -10.83
CA VAL A 64 0.92 10.82 -9.91
C VAL A 64 1.15 10.17 -8.54
N CYS A 65 0.68 10.82 -7.47
CA CYS A 65 0.61 10.18 -6.16
C CYS A 65 -0.57 9.22 -6.15
N SER A 66 -0.30 7.91 -6.11
CA SER A 66 -1.36 6.88 -6.02
C SER A 66 -1.94 6.78 -4.63
N SER A 67 -1.13 7.07 -3.63
CA SER A 67 -1.47 6.90 -2.23
C SER A 67 -0.45 7.54 -1.30
N TYR A 68 -0.86 7.76 -0.08
CA TYR A 68 0.02 8.21 1.00
C TYR A 68 0.22 7.08 2.01
N GLY A 69 1.42 6.50 2.01
CA GLY A 69 1.85 5.43 2.92
C GLY A 69 2.14 5.98 4.29
N THR A 70 1.14 6.04 5.16
CA THR A 70 1.27 6.60 6.51
C THR A 70 1.86 5.57 7.47
N TYR A 71 2.39 6.06 8.59
CA TYR A 71 2.74 5.24 9.76
C TYR A 71 1.66 5.33 10.86
N PHE A 72 0.49 5.84 10.50
CA PHE A 72 -0.66 5.89 11.38
C PHE A 72 -1.15 4.48 11.73
N ARG A 73 -1.36 4.23 13.03
CA ARG A 73 -1.88 2.96 13.54
C ARG A 73 -3.22 3.18 14.22
N LEU A 74 -4.29 2.64 13.66
CA LEU A 74 -5.60 2.64 14.30
C LEU A 74 -5.53 1.91 15.64
N GLY A 75 -6.00 2.55 16.70
CA GLY A 75 -5.97 2.02 18.05
C GLY A 75 -4.71 2.35 18.85
N GLU A 76 -3.69 2.96 18.23
CA GLU A 76 -2.43 3.36 18.89
C GLU A 76 -2.15 4.85 18.70
N THR A 77 -2.19 5.33 17.46
CA THR A 77 -2.05 6.76 17.17
C THR A 77 -3.37 7.46 17.53
N PRO A 78 -3.32 8.60 18.25
CA PRO A 78 -4.52 9.36 18.56
C PRO A 78 -5.34 9.66 17.29
N ILE A 79 -6.66 9.40 17.34
CA ILE A 79 -7.51 9.53 16.14
C ILE A 79 -7.58 10.96 15.61
N GLU A 80 -7.35 11.94 16.45
CA GLU A 80 -7.31 13.36 16.13
C GLU A 80 -6.16 13.72 15.19
N GLU A 81 -5.07 12.94 15.20
CA GLU A 81 -3.94 13.13 14.29
C GLU A 81 -4.26 12.72 12.84
N LEU A 82 -5.30 11.90 12.63
CA LEU A 82 -5.68 11.43 11.30
C LEU A 82 -5.93 12.58 10.31
N GLU A 83 -6.48 13.69 10.80
CA GLU A 83 -6.71 14.89 9.97
C GLU A 83 -5.42 15.45 9.38
N THR A 84 -4.30 15.44 10.14
CA THR A 84 -3.00 15.91 9.65
C THR A 84 -2.50 15.04 8.48
N TYR A 85 -2.66 13.73 8.57
CA TYR A 85 -2.30 12.81 7.47
C TYR A 85 -3.23 12.98 6.25
N ILE A 86 -4.51 13.26 6.48
CA ILE A 86 -5.47 13.54 5.40
C ILE A 86 -5.08 14.83 4.66
N GLN A 87 -4.72 15.88 5.37
CA GLN A 87 -4.27 17.13 4.74
C GLN A 87 -2.97 16.94 3.96
N ALA A 88 -2.02 16.15 4.49
CA ALA A 88 -0.80 15.80 3.76
C ALA A 88 -1.09 15.04 2.47
N ALA A 89 -2.00 14.05 2.49
CA ALA A 89 -2.43 13.32 1.30
C ALA A 89 -3.04 14.26 0.25
N LYS A 90 -3.91 15.19 0.65
CA LYS A 90 -4.50 16.20 -0.23
C LYS A 90 -3.45 17.10 -0.89
N ILE A 91 -2.42 17.51 -0.16
CA ILE A 91 -1.30 18.31 -0.71
C ILE A 91 -0.53 17.49 -1.75
N LEU A 92 -0.29 16.21 -1.48
CA LEU A 92 0.37 15.28 -2.43
C LEU A 92 -0.49 14.94 -3.65
N GLY A 93 -1.79 15.26 -3.62
CA GLY A 93 -2.72 15.05 -4.72
C GLY A 93 -3.33 13.65 -4.77
N THR A 94 -3.50 13.01 -3.62
CA THR A 94 -4.18 11.72 -3.49
C THR A 94 -5.30 11.76 -2.45
N ASP A 95 -6.31 10.94 -2.66
CA ASP A 95 -7.42 10.68 -1.72
C ASP A 95 -7.30 9.32 -1.02
N LEU A 96 -6.19 8.59 -1.21
CA LEU A 96 -5.98 7.28 -0.65
C LEU A 96 -4.82 7.28 0.36
N LEU A 97 -5.10 6.82 1.58
CA LEU A 97 -4.11 6.69 2.66
C LEU A 97 -3.97 5.22 3.05
N ARG A 98 -2.73 4.72 3.11
CA ARG A 98 -2.43 3.39 3.65
C ARG A 98 -2.10 3.51 5.14
N LEU A 99 -2.73 2.66 5.97
CA LEU A 99 -2.59 2.64 7.43
C LEU A 99 -2.36 1.21 7.94
N TRP A 100 -1.99 1.11 9.21
CA TRP A 100 -2.00 -0.16 9.94
C TRP A 100 -3.13 -0.20 10.98
N CYS A 101 -3.61 -1.43 11.27
CA CYS A 101 -4.70 -1.66 12.20
C CYS A 101 -4.19 -2.41 13.46
N GLY A 102 -4.03 -1.69 14.55
CA GLY A 102 -3.50 -2.21 15.80
C GLY A 102 -2.02 -2.61 15.75
N VAL A 103 -1.54 -3.22 16.83
CA VAL A 103 -0.15 -3.64 17.05
C VAL A 103 -0.01 -5.12 17.37
N LYS A 104 -1.09 -5.90 17.26
CA LYS A 104 -1.11 -7.34 17.47
C LYS A 104 -2.19 -8.01 16.62
N SER A 105 -1.98 -9.31 16.36
CA SER A 105 -2.94 -10.14 15.65
C SER A 105 -4.24 -10.28 16.43
N GLY A 106 -5.37 -10.41 15.74
CA GLY A 106 -6.68 -10.57 16.35
C GLY A 106 -6.78 -11.77 17.31
N LYS A 107 -6.04 -12.87 17.02
CA LYS A 107 -5.97 -14.04 17.92
C LYS A 107 -5.37 -13.74 19.30
N ASP A 108 -4.54 -12.69 19.39
CA ASP A 108 -3.83 -12.27 20.60
C ASP A 108 -4.56 -11.15 21.36
N MET A 109 -5.76 -10.75 20.86
CA MET A 109 -6.59 -9.69 21.46
C MET A 109 -7.71 -10.27 22.31
N THR A 110 -8.00 -9.61 23.44
CA THR A 110 -9.24 -9.85 24.18
C THR A 110 -10.47 -9.36 23.39
N LYS A 111 -11.65 -9.78 23.82
CA LYS A 111 -12.89 -9.31 23.21
C LYS A 111 -13.07 -7.79 23.36
N GLU A 112 -12.69 -7.26 24.51
CA GLU A 112 -12.76 -5.82 24.83
C GLU A 112 -11.83 -5.02 23.92
N GLU A 113 -10.59 -5.49 23.73
CA GLU A 113 -9.62 -4.86 22.82
C GLU A 113 -10.11 -4.88 21.35
N ARG A 114 -10.68 -6.00 20.90
CA ARG A 114 -11.26 -6.10 19.54
C ARG A 114 -12.42 -5.12 19.36
N ASN A 115 -13.29 -5.01 20.34
CA ASN A 115 -14.43 -4.06 20.28
C ASN A 115 -13.93 -2.61 20.27
N ALA A 116 -12.97 -2.26 21.10
CA ALA A 116 -12.38 -0.91 21.13
C ALA A 116 -11.72 -0.55 19.78
N LEU A 117 -10.96 -1.48 19.19
CA LEU A 117 -10.34 -1.29 17.88
C LEU A 117 -11.41 -1.13 16.78
N TRP A 118 -12.46 -1.94 16.82
CA TRP A 118 -13.57 -1.83 15.86
C TRP A 118 -14.29 -0.46 15.95
N ASP A 119 -14.55 0.06 17.16
CA ASP A 119 -15.15 1.38 17.34
C ASP A 119 -14.27 2.48 16.75
N ILE A 120 -12.95 2.40 16.93
CA ILE A 120 -11.97 3.32 16.33
C ILE A 120 -11.99 3.22 14.80
N CYS A 121 -12.04 2.01 14.23
CA CYS A 121 -12.12 1.82 12.78
C CYS A 121 -13.40 2.43 12.19
N ARG A 122 -14.55 2.30 12.87
CA ARG A 122 -15.79 2.96 12.46
C ARG A 122 -15.70 4.48 12.53
N MET A 123 -15.04 5.01 13.56
CA MET A 123 -14.83 6.45 13.68
C MET A 123 -13.91 6.95 12.55
N ALA A 124 -12.81 6.26 12.30
CA ALA A 124 -11.89 6.58 11.20
C ALA A 124 -12.60 6.55 9.83
N ALA A 125 -13.46 5.56 9.58
CA ALA A 125 -14.23 5.48 8.34
C ALA A 125 -15.16 6.69 8.14
N LYS A 126 -15.80 7.19 9.22
CA LYS A 126 -16.63 8.40 9.16
C LYS A 126 -15.81 9.67 8.92
N ILE A 127 -14.61 9.77 9.51
CA ILE A 127 -13.69 10.88 9.26
C ILE A 127 -13.25 10.85 7.79
N ALA A 128 -12.92 9.68 7.26
CA ALA A 128 -12.56 9.51 5.86
C ALA A 128 -13.68 9.94 4.90
N GLU A 129 -14.90 9.49 5.14
CA GLU A 129 -16.09 9.87 4.38
C GLU A 129 -16.30 11.39 4.40
N ALA A 130 -16.26 12.01 5.58
CA ALA A 130 -16.43 13.46 5.73
C ALA A 130 -15.35 14.27 4.99
N ASN A 131 -14.17 13.71 4.82
CA ASN A 131 -13.02 14.32 4.12
C ASN A 131 -12.91 13.93 2.64
N GLY A 132 -13.73 13.01 2.15
CA GLY A 132 -13.70 12.50 0.78
C GLY A 132 -12.43 11.71 0.45
N VAL A 133 -11.86 11.00 1.46
CA VAL A 133 -10.67 10.14 1.29
C VAL A 133 -11.02 8.69 1.57
N THR A 134 -10.13 7.78 1.18
CA THR A 134 -10.24 6.34 1.46
C THR A 134 -9.06 5.89 2.31
N LEU A 135 -9.36 5.28 3.46
CA LEU A 135 -8.37 4.64 4.31
C LEU A 135 -8.24 3.18 3.90
N CYS A 136 -7.03 2.75 3.59
CA CYS A 136 -6.74 1.38 3.21
C CYS A 136 -5.83 0.71 4.23
N LEU A 137 -6.28 -0.40 4.79
CA LEU A 137 -5.50 -1.17 5.74
C LEU A 137 -4.56 -2.12 5.01
N GLU A 138 -3.30 -2.11 5.39
CA GLU A 138 -2.32 -3.06 4.87
C GLU A 138 -2.48 -4.44 5.53
N CYS A 139 -2.40 -5.52 4.73
CA CYS A 139 -2.22 -6.87 5.24
C CYS A 139 -0.80 -6.99 5.81
N HIS A 140 -0.63 -6.78 7.11
CA HIS A 140 0.70 -6.69 7.72
C HIS A 140 0.82 -7.57 8.97
N LYS A 141 1.95 -8.29 9.09
CA LYS A 141 2.28 -9.10 10.27
C LYS A 141 2.31 -8.24 11.54
N GLY A 142 1.77 -8.77 12.64
CA GLY A 142 1.71 -8.09 13.92
C GLY A 142 0.64 -7.00 13.98
N THR A 143 -0.34 -7.02 13.10
CA THR A 143 -1.53 -6.16 13.13
C THR A 143 -2.81 -6.99 13.13
N PHE A 144 -3.95 -6.36 13.32
CA PHE A 144 -5.26 -7.03 13.25
C PHE A 144 -5.52 -7.65 11.87
N THR A 145 -5.01 -7.01 10.82
CA THR A 145 -5.14 -7.45 9.42
C THR A 145 -4.08 -8.48 8.99
N GLU A 146 -3.29 -9.04 9.94
CA GLU A 146 -2.44 -10.20 9.69
C GLU A 146 -3.27 -11.44 9.30
N SER A 147 -4.46 -11.61 9.91
CA SER A 147 -5.41 -12.65 9.56
C SER A 147 -6.36 -12.15 8.48
N PRO A 148 -6.40 -12.81 7.29
CA PRO A 148 -7.38 -12.46 6.25
C PRO A 148 -8.83 -12.58 6.71
N ASP A 149 -9.13 -13.51 7.61
CA ASP A 149 -10.50 -13.69 8.13
C ASP A 149 -10.89 -12.54 9.06
N ASP A 150 -9.97 -12.07 9.93
CA ASP A 150 -10.19 -10.89 10.76
C ASP A 150 -10.30 -9.62 9.88
N ALA A 151 -9.49 -9.51 8.83
CA ALA A 151 -9.57 -8.39 7.88
C ALA A 151 -10.93 -8.35 7.14
N VAL A 152 -11.40 -9.49 6.64
CA VAL A 152 -12.72 -9.60 5.98
C VAL A 152 -13.83 -9.23 6.97
N TRP A 153 -13.80 -9.81 8.18
CA TRP A 153 -14.76 -9.46 9.22
C TRP A 153 -14.80 -7.95 9.50
N LEU A 154 -13.62 -7.31 9.58
CA LEU A 154 -13.53 -5.87 9.81
C LEU A 154 -14.14 -5.08 8.64
N MET A 155 -13.83 -5.44 7.39
CA MET A 155 -14.41 -4.79 6.21
C MET A 155 -15.94 -4.90 6.16
N GLU A 156 -16.47 -6.09 6.46
CA GLU A 156 -17.91 -6.35 6.45
C GLU A 156 -18.64 -5.62 7.57
N THR A 157 -18.04 -5.51 8.74
CA THR A 157 -18.68 -4.90 9.91
C THR A 157 -18.55 -3.38 9.95
N VAL A 158 -17.45 -2.81 9.44
CA VAL A 158 -17.32 -1.36 9.22
C VAL A 158 -18.19 -0.92 8.04
N ASN A 159 -18.23 -1.73 6.99
CA ASN A 159 -19.09 -1.59 5.81
C ASN A 159 -19.11 -0.16 5.22
N SER A 160 -17.95 0.39 4.92
CA SER A 160 -17.81 1.72 4.33
C SER A 160 -17.00 1.68 3.02
N PRO A 161 -17.42 2.40 1.97
CA PRO A 161 -16.62 2.54 0.75
C PRO A 161 -15.32 3.32 0.98
N HIS A 162 -15.24 4.07 2.07
CA HIS A 162 -14.08 4.84 2.49
C HIS A 162 -13.13 4.09 3.45
N PHE A 163 -13.36 2.78 3.64
CA PHE A 163 -12.54 1.93 4.50
C PHE A 163 -12.28 0.60 3.79
N ARG A 164 -11.05 0.43 3.27
CA ARG A 164 -10.67 -0.59 2.29
C ARG A 164 -9.38 -1.28 2.71
N MET A 165 -8.81 -2.08 1.81
CA MET A 165 -7.60 -2.87 2.05
C MET A 165 -6.51 -2.58 1.01
N TYR A 166 -5.25 -2.79 1.41
CA TYR A 166 -4.14 -3.18 0.53
C TYR A 166 -3.93 -4.68 0.66
N TRP A 167 -3.58 -5.30 -0.44
CA TRP A 167 -3.13 -6.68 -0.40
C TRP A 167 -1.64 -6.78 -0.73
N GLN A 168 -0.99 -7.74 -0.06
CA GLN A 168 0.36 -8.21 -0.34
C GLN A 168 0.49 -9.66 0.12
N PRO A 169 1.40 -10.48 -0.48
CA PRO A 169 1.64 -11.82 0.01
C PRO A 169 2.36 -11.80 1.36
N PHE A 170 2.07 -12.77 2.22
CA PHE A 170 2.82 -12.96 3.45
C PHE A 170 4.08 -13.78 3.18
N GLN A 171 5.24 -13.25 3.56
CA GLN A 171 6.56 -13.79 3.29
C GLN A 171 6.79 -15.20 3.90
N TRP A 172 5.99 -15.56 4.90
CA TRP A 172 6.10 -16.86 5.62
C TRP A 172 5.06 -17.88 5.19
N GLN A 173 4.21 -17.55 4.24
CA GLN A 173 3.20 -18.43 3.67
C GLN A 173 3.65 -18.95 2.31
N ASN A 174 3.16 -20.15 1.96
CA ASN A 174 3.37 -20.68 0.63
C ASN A 174 2.44 -20.03 -0.41
N VAL A 175 2.62 -20.38 -1.68
CA VAL A 175 1.88 -19.78 -2.80
C VAL A 175 0.37 -20.05 -2.68
N ASP A 176 -0.02 -21.28 -2.35
CA ASP A 176 -1.44 -21.66 -2.25
C ASP A 176 -2.16 -20.92 -1.12
N GLU A 177 -1.50 -20.77 0.03
CA GLU A 177 -2.02 -19.98 1.15
C GLU A 177 -2.20 -18.51 0.75
N ASN A 178 -1.21 -17.93 0.06
CA ASN A 178 -1.30 -16.56 -0.44
C ASN A 178 -2.38 -16.38 -1.52
N ILE A 179 -2.62 -17.38 -2.39
CA ILE A 179 -3.75 -17.39 -3.34
C ILE A 179 -5.09 -17.35 -2.59
N ILE A 180 -5.26 -18.17 -1.56
CA ILE A 180 -6.48 -18.18 -0.74
C ILE A 180 -6.69 -16.83 -0.08
N ASN A 181 -5.63 -16.23 0.46
CA ASN A 181 -5.68 -14.91 1.09
C ASN A 181 -5.99 -13.79 0.08
N ALA A 182 -5.35 -13.82 -1.10
CA ALA A 182 -5.65 -12.89 -2.18
C ALA A 182 -7.14 -12.93 -2.56
N LYS A 183 -7.69 -14.14 -2.72
CA LYS A 183 -9.11 -14.34 -3.05
C LYS A 183 -10.05 -13.75 -1.99
N LYS A 184 -9.73 -13.91 -0.70
CA LYS A 184 -10.53 -13.35 0.42
C LYS A 184 -10.50 -11.81 0.42
N ILE A 185 -9.32 -11.22 0.20
CA ILE A 185 -9.12 -9.77 0.30
C ILE A 185 -9.47 -9.02 -1.00
N ALA A 186 -9.43 -9.70 -2.15
CA ALA A 186 -9.66 -9.08 -3.47
C ALA A 186 -10.92 -8.19 -3.59
N PRO A 187 -12.08 -8.51 -2.95
CA PRO A 187 -13.26 -7.63 -2.99
C PRO A 187 -13.05 -6.27 -2.33
N TYR A 188 -12.09 -6.18 -1.42
CA TYR A 188 -11.83 -5.01 -0.58
C TYR A 188 -10.55 -4.27 -0.98
N ALA A 189 -9.67 -4.88 -1.76
CA ALA A 189 -8.37 -4.32 -2.12
C ALA A 189 -8.49 -3.16 -3.11
N GLU A 190 -7.77 -2.07 -2.85
CA GLU A 190 -7.59 -0.94 -3.78
C GLU A 190 -6.23 -1.02 -4.47
N HIS A 191 -5.15 -1.26 -3.74
CA HIS A 191 -3.80 -1.37 -4.25
C HIS A 191 -3.14 -2.68 -3.82
N ILE A 192 -2.07 -3.05 -4.51
CA ILE A 192 -1.28 -4.25 -4.26
C ILE A 192 0.19 -3.85 -4.15
N HIS A 193 0.84 -4.19 -3.03
CA HIS A 193 2.29 -4.12 -2.92
C HIS A 193 2.90 -5.36 -3.56
N VAL A 194 3.86 -5.14 -4.46
CA VAL A 194 4.48 -6.19 -5.28
C VAL A 194 5.95 -6.33 -4.94
N PHE A 195 6.33 -7.52 -4.52
CA PHE A 195 7.71 -7.88 -4.18
C PHE A 195 7.92 -9.40 -4.29
N ASN A 196 9.16 -9.84 -4.26
CA ASN A 196 9.51 -11.24 -4.03
C ASN A 196 10.30 -11.37 -2.73
N TRP A 197 9.59 -11.61 -1.64
CA TRP A 197 10.16 -11.67 -0.30
C TRP A 197 9.81 -13.01 0.36
N ARG A 198 10.85 -13.79 0.75
CA ARG A 198 10.73 -15.11 1.38
C ARG A 198 11.32 -15.07 2.77
N GLY A 199 10.50 -15.20 3.79
CA GLY A 199 10.94 -15.09 5.18
C GLY A 199 11.60 -13.73 5.44
N LYS A 200 12.92 -13.67 5.42
CA LYS A 200 13.73 -12.45 5.58
C LYS A 200 14.50 -12.07 4.33
N GLU A 201 14.44 -12.88 3.30
CA GLU A 201 15.23 -12.70 2.08
C GLU A 201 14.41 -12.00 1.01
N LYS A 202 14.97 -10.93 0.46
CA LYS A 202 14.42 -10.22 -0.69
C LYS A 202 15.08 -10.77 -1.95
N LEU A 203 14.27 -11.23 -2.88
CA LEU A 203 14.69 -11.88 -4.12
C LEU A 203 14.26 -11.04 -5.33
N PRO A 204 14.88 -11.23 -6.50
CA PRO A 204 14.44 -10.61 -7.74
C PRO A 204 12.97 -10.97 -8.06
N LEU A 205 12.16 -9.97 -8.43
CA LEU A 205 10.75 -10.19 -8.77
C LEU A 205 10.58 -11.13 -9.96
N GLY A 206 11.54 -11.12 -10.90
CA GLY A 206 11.55 -12.01 -12.06
C GLY A 206 11.55 -13.51 -11.74
N GLU A 207 11.96 -13.89 -10.53
CA GLU A 207 11.91 -15.28 -10.05
C GLU A 207 10.51 -15.71 -9.57
N ALA A 208 9.57 -14.77 -9.42
CA ALA A 208 8.21 -15.01 -8.91
C ALA A 208 7.11 -14.68 -9.94
N VAL A 209 7.42 -14.60 -11.23
CA VAL A 209 6.46 -14.18 -12.27
C VAL A 209 5.20 -15.05 -12.28
N GLU A 210 5.34 -16.37 -12.30
CA GLU A 210 4.20 -17.30 -12.35
C GLU A 210 3.34 -17.24 -11.08
N GLU A 211 3.98 -17.05 -9.92
CA GLU A 211 3.28 -16.88 -8.65
C GLU A 211 2.45 -15.60 -8.65
N TRP A 212 3.04 -14.49 -9.06
CA TRP A 212 2.34 -13.20 -9.16
C TRP A 212 1.19 -13.25 -10.17
N GLN A 213 1.36 -13.90 -11.31
CA GLN A 213 0.28 -14.15 -12.27
C GLN A 213 -0.87 -14.94 -11.61
N SER A 214 -0.56 -15.91 -10.76
CA SER A 214 -1.56 -16.69 -10.02
C SER A 214 -2.28 -15.86 -8.96
N TYR A 215 -1.58 -14.96 -8.27
CA TYR A 215 -2.17 -14.01 -7.33
C TYR A 215 -3.11 -13.02 -8.04
N LEU A 216 -2.65 -12.39 -9.14
CA LEU A 216 -3.43 -11.39 -9.85
C LEU A 216 -4.71 -11.94 -10.48
N LYS A 217 -4.78 -13.24 -10.81
CA LYS A 217 -6.01 -13.91 -11.26
C LYS A 217 -7.14 -13.88 -10.22
N GLN A 218 -6.84 -13.63 -8.95
CA GLN A 218 -7.84 -13.55 -7.89
C GLN A 218 -8.57 -12.20 -7.87
N PHE A 219 -8.04 -11.18 -8.55
CA PHE A 219 -8.59 -9.82 -8.57
C PHE A 219 -9.42 -9.60 -9.84
N ALA A 220 -10.75 -9.53 -9.69
CA ALA A 220 -11.68 -9.35 -10.81
C ALA A 220 -11.60 -7.97 -11.48
N LYS A 221 -11.05 -6.97 -10.80
CA LYS A 221 -10.89 -5.60 -11.29
C LYS A 221 -9.41 -5.22 -11.39
N PRO A 222 -9.04 -4.34 -12.34
CA PRO A 222 -7.70 -3.77 -12.37
C PRO A 222 -7.33 -3.12 -11.05
N ARG A 223 -6.06 -3.21 -10.67
CA ARG A 223 -5.51 -2.64 -9.46
C ARG A 223 -4.25 -1.83 -9.78
N THR A 224 -3.90 -0.90 -8.90
CA THR A 224 -2.57 -0.30 -8.90
C THR A 224 -1.60 -1.28 -8.28
N LEU A 225 -0.53 -1.58 -8.99
CA LEU A 225 0.56 -2.46 -8.56
C LEU A 225 1.76 -1.60 -8.20
N LEU A 226 2.17 -1.65 -6.95
CA LEU A 226 3.24 -0.82 -6.40
C LEU A 226 4.44 -1.69 -6.04
N LEU A 227 5.54 -1.56 -6.77
CA LEU A 227 6.81 -2.21 -6.43
C LEU A 227 7.28 -1.75 -5.04
N GLU A 228 7.56 -2.70 -4.17
CA GLU A 228 8.03 -2.45 -2.82
C GLU A 228 9.24 -3.33 -2.51
N PHE A 229 10.26 -2.75 -1.88
CA PHE A 229 11.47 -3.44 -1.42
C PHE A 229 12.27 -4.21 -2.48
N MET A 230 13.14 -3.50 -3.19
CA MET A 230 14.11 -4.10 -4.09
C MET A 230 15.07 -5.04 -3.33
N PRO A 231 15.61 -6.09 -3.98
CA PRO A 231 16.50 -7.07 -3.32
C PRO A 231 17.69 -6.46 -2.56
N ASP A 232 18.30 -5.43 -3.13
CA ASP A 232 19.47 -4.72 -2.59
C ASP A 232 19.17 -3.32 -2.04
N ASN A 233 17.90 -2.85 -2.16
CA ASN A 233 17.44 -1.50 -1.90
C ASN A 233 18.15 -0.40 -2.75
N GLU A 234 18.79 -0.79 -3.86
CA GLU A 234 19.46 0.12 -4.76
C GLU A 234 18.56 0.56 -5.92
N ILE A 235 18.56 1.85 -6.22
CA ILE A 235 17.73 2.41 -7.28
C ILE A 235 18.12 1.89 -8.67
N SER A 236 19.37 1.49 -8.85
CA SER A 236 19.89 0.86 -10.07
C SER A 236 19.25 -0.49 -10.41
N THR A 237 18.63 -1.13 -9.42
CA THR A 237 17.90 -2.41 -9.59
C THR A 237 16.47 -2.20 -10.10
N LEU A 238 15.91 -0.99 -9.95
CA LEU A 238 14.53 -0.70 -10.31
C LEU A 238 14.17 -1.05 -11.77
N PRO A 239 15.03 -0.83 -12.80
CA PRO A 239 14.70 -1.20 -14.18
C PRO A 239 14.37 -2.70 -14.33
N ARG A 240 15.19 -3.57 -13.72
CA ARG A 240 14.96 -5.02 -13.76
C ARG A 240 13.64 -5.42 -13.09
N GLU A 241 13.34 -4.84 -11.93
CA GLU A 241 12.12 -5.15 -11.19
C GLU A 241 10.87 -4.59 -11.90
N ALA A 242 10.98 -3.43 -12.54
CA ALA A 242 9.90 -2.86 -13.36
C ALA A 242 9.62 -3.69 -14.63
N ASP A 243 10.66 -4.24 -15.27
CA ASP A 243 10.50 -5.13 -16.42
C ASP A 243 9.88 -6.47 -16.01
N ALA A 244 10.24 -7.00 -14.83
CA ALA A 244 9.59 -8.17 -14.27
C ALA A 244 8.10 -7.92 -13.98
N LEU A 245 7.75 -6.72 -13.44
CA LEU A 245 6.37 -6.34 -13.20
C LEU A 245 5.56 -6.26 -14.51
N LYS A 246 6.12 -5.70 -15.58
CA LYS A 246 5.49 -5.69 -16.92
C LYS A 246 5.27 -7.13 -17.43
N THR A 247 6.26 -8.00 -17.28
CA THR A 247 6.13 -9.42 -17.65
C THR A 247 5.00 -10.12 -16.89
N ILE A 248 4.82 -9.82 -15.61
CA ILE A 248 3.74 -10.36 -14.77
C ILE A 248 2.36 -10.02 -15.34
N ILE A 249 2.17 -8.80 -15.86
CA ILE A 249 0.89 -8.34 -16.40
C ILE A 249 0.71 -8.62 -17.90
N GLY A 250 1.73 -9.15 -18.58
CA GLY A 250 1.70 -9.49 -20.00
C GLY A 250 1.92 -8.32 -20.95
N ASP A 251 2.64 -7.29 -20.49
CA ASP A 251 3.07 -6.12 -21.27
C ASP A 251 4.49 -6.27 -21.80
#